data_0a92057cf4d5c72d4f59e4f391cf0372
#
_entry.id   0a92057cf4d5c72d4f59e4f391cf0372
#
_cell.length_a   1.000
_cell.length_b   1.000
_cell.length_c   1.000
_cell.angle_alpha   90.00
_cell.angle_beta   90.00
_cell.angle_gamma   90.00
#
_symmetry.space_group_name_H-M   'P 1'
#
loop_
_entity.id
_entity.type
_entity.pdbx_description
1 polymer ?
#
loop_
_entity_poly.entity_id
_entity_poly.type
_entity_poly.pdbx_seq_one_letter_code
_entity_poly.pdbx_strand_id
1 'polypeptide(L)'
;MYDFCANCCEYAITEVIRHAGVKHVMYGTDMPILRMRTHRIEENGTYINLVPPGLYGDPKQDKHLREVSAEEAEKITFFLYEELLAFKRAAKTLGLSRQDIEDIMYNNAHDLIEDARKSIYG
;
A
#
# COMPACT_ATOMS: atom_id res chain seq x y z
N MET A 1 9.31 6.54 11.60
CA MET A 1 9.25 6.04 10.22
C MET A 1 8.01 5.19 10.07
N TYR A 2 7.26 5.36 8.98
CA TYR A 2 6.04 4.61 8.66
C TYR A 2 6.21 3.95 7.30
N ASP A 3 5.61 2.79 7.10
CA ASP A 3 5.48 2.17 5.79
C ASP A 3 4.00 2.01 5.42
N PHE A 4 3.72 1.78 4.16
CA PHE A 4 2.38 1.48 3.67
C PHE A 4 2.32 0.12 2.97
N CYS A 5 3.16 -0.82 3.37
CA CYS A 5 3.18 -2.16 2.80
C CYS A 5 1.82 -2.87 2.93
N ALA A 6 1.51 -3.73 1.97
CA ALA A 6 0.24 -4.43 1.84
C ALA A 6 -0.99 -3.50 1.95
N ASN A 7 -0.91 -2.32 1.33
CA ASN A 7 -1.99 -1.34 1.36
C ASN A 7 -2.20 -0.67 -0.01
N CYS A 8 -3.29 -0.99 -0.68
CA CYS A 8 -3.67 -0.36 -1.94
C CYS A 8 -4.81 0.66 -1.81
N CYS A 9 -5.09 1.14 -0.60
CA CYS A 9 -6.06 2.21 -0.37
C CYS A 9 -5.42 3.58 -0.63
N GLU A 10 -5.76 4.22 -1.74
CA GLU A 10 -5.25 5.54 -2.12
C GLU A 10 -5.45 6.59 -1.01
N TYR A 11 -6.63 6.58 -0.38
CA TYR A 11 -6.94 7.49 0.73
C TYR A 11 -5.95 7.32 1.89
N ALA A 12 -5.74 6.09 2.36
CA ALA A 12 -4.86 5.81 3.48
C ALA A 12 -3.40 6.21 3.18
N ILE A 13 -2.91 5.92 1.97
CA ILE A 13 -1.55 6.32 1.52
C ILE A 13 -1.43 7.84 1.48
N THR A 14 -2.45 8.53 0.95
CA THR A 14 -2.48 10.00 0.90
C THR A 14 -2.40 10.60 2.29
N GLU A 15 -3.20 10.10 3.23
CA GLU A 15 -3.25 10.63 4.59
C GLU A 15 -1.96 10.35 5.38
N VAL A 16 -1.36 9.17 5.25
CA VAL A 16 -0.10 8.90 5.94
C VAL A 16 1.03 9.81 5.44
N ILE A 17 1.12 10.04 4.12
CA ILE A 17 2.14 10.94 3.57
C ILE A 17 1.87 12.40 3.99
N ARG A 18 0.61 12.84 3.97
CA ARG A 18 0.21 14.20 4.37
C ARG A 18 0.56 14.51 5.82
N HIS A 19 0.30 13.57 6.73
CA HIS A 19 0.48 13.80 8.17
C HIS A 19 1.88 13.48 8.67
N ALA A 20 2.52 12.43 8.16
CA ALA A 20 3.87 12.06 8.57
C ALA A 20 4.96 12.87 7.84
N GLY A 21 4.67 13.31 6.61
CA GLY A 21 5.65 13.95 5.73
C GLY A 21 6.51 12.94 4.97
N VAL A 22 6.94 13.34 3.77
CA VAL A 22 7.70 12.52 2.82
C VAL A 22 8.91 11.81 3.47
N LYS A 23 9.65 12.51 4.31
CA LYS A 23 10.88 11.99 4.93
C LYS A 23 10.65 10.91 6.00
N HIS A 24 9.41 10.67 6.40
CA HIS A 24 9.06 9.71 7.43
C HIS A 24 8.23 8.53 6.90
N VAL A 25 8.05 8.45 5.58
CA VAL A 25 7.27 7.39 4.94
C VAL A 25 8.18 6.60 4.00
N MET A 26 8.01 5.28 3.96
CA MET A 26 8.73 4.40 3.06
C MET A 26 7.81 3.36 2.44
N TYR A 27 8.18 2.91 1.25
CA TYR A 27 7.51 1.83 0.55
C TYR A 27 7.98 0.47 1.07
N GLY A 28 7.05 -0.45 1.26
CA GLY A 28 7.32 -1.84 1.57
C GLY A 28 6.40 -2.76 0.77
N THR A 29 6.79 -3.99 0.52
CA THR A 29 6.01 -4.92 -0.30
C THR A 29 5.22 -5.95 0.50
N ASP A 30 5.64 -6.26 1.72
CA ASP A 30 5.07 -7.36 2.52
C ASP A 30 4.86 -8.66 1.70
N MET A 31 5.83 -8.98 0.84
CA MET A 31 5.76 -10.22 0.07
C MET A 31 5.80 -11.45 1.00
N PRO A 32 5.04 -12.51 0.77
CA PRO A 32 4.26 -12.82 -0.45
C PRO A 32 2.80 -12.34 -0.46
N ILE A 33 2.34 -11.60 0.52
CA ILE A 33 0.94 -11.12 0.62
C ILE A 33 0.52 -10.36 -0.63
N LEU A 34 1.39 -9.54 -1.20
CA LEU A 34 1.09 -8.77 -2.42
C LEU A 34 0.93 -9.61 -3.70
N ARG A 35 1.05 -10.94 -3.62
CA ARG A 35 0.64 -11.85 -4.72
C ARG A 35 -0.86 -12.11 -4.77
N MET A 36 -1.62 -11.70 -3.75
CA MET A 36 -3.07 -11.79 -3.78
C MET A 36 -3.65 -10.89 -4.87
N ARG A 37 -4.77 -11.32 -5.47
CA ARG A 37 -5.60 -10.46 -6.31
C ARG A 37 -6.63 -9.78 -5.40
N THR A 38 -6.40 -8.52 -5.09
CA THR A 38 -7.31 -7.74 -4.25
C THR A 38 -7.20 -6.25 -4.57
N HIS A 39 -8.31 -5.56 -4.45
CA HIS A 39 -8.36 -4.11 -4.48
C HIS A 39 -8.98 -3.61 -3.17
N ARG A 40 -8.28 -2.73 -2.46
CA ARG A 40 -8.75 -2.21 -1.18
C ARG A 40 -9.39 -0.86 -1.35
N ILE A 41 -10.60 -0.72 -0.81
CA ILE A 41 -11.33 0.54 -0.75
C ILE A 41 -11.54 0.96 0.71
N GLU A 42 -11.84 2.24 0.92
CA GLU A 42 -12.35 2.76 2.19
C GLU A 42 -13.88 2.88 2.09
N GLU A 43 -14.57 2.42 3.11
CA GLU A 43 -16.02 2.51 3.20
C GLU A 43 -16.43 2.64 4.68
N ASN A 44 -17.18 3.68 5.00
CA ASN A 44 -17.65 3.95 6.37
C ASN A 44 -16.54 3.98 7.45
N GLY A 45 -15.39 4.56 7.14
CA GLY A 45 -14.26 4.69 8.08
C GLY A 45 -13.46 3.42 8.30
N THR A 46 -13.65 2.40 7.46
CA THR A 46 -12.88 1.15 7.51
C THR A 46 -12.48 0.69 6.11
N TYR A 47 -11.56 -0.27 6.05
CA TYR A 47 -11.16 -0.84 4.76
C TYR A 47 -12.00 -2.08 4.41
N ILE A 48 -12.21 -2.27 3.12
CA ILE A 48 -12.78 -3.47 2.53
C ILE A 48 -11.85 -3.98 1.43
N ASN A 49 -11.49 -5.24 1.48
CA ASN A 49 -10.76 -5.92 0.41
C ASN A 49 -11.76 -6.52 -0.58
N LEU A 50 -11.77 -5.99 -1.79
CA LEU A 50 -12.53 -6.55 -2.91
C LEU A 50 -11.70 -7.67 -3.53
N VAL A 51 -12.27 -8.87 -3.65
CA VAL A 51 -11.56 -10.06 -4.09
C VAL A 51 -12.38 -10.85 -5.11
N PRO A 52 -11.70 -11.64 -5.97
CA PRO A 52 -12.39 -12.60 -6.84
C PRO A 52 -13.17 -13.64 -6.03
N PRO A 53 -14.32 -14.11 -6.53
CA PRO A 53 -15.15 -15.07 -5.81
C PRO A 53 -14.42 -16.41 -5.63
N GLY A 54 -14.55 -17.01 -4.43
CA GLY A 54 -14.08 -18.34 -4.09
C GLY A 54 -12.56 -18.50 -3.91
N LEU A 55 -11.78 -17.41 -3.92
CA LEU A 55 -10.31 -17.49 -3.82
C LEU A 55 -9.77 -17.30 -2.41
N TYR A 56 -10.37 -16.44 -1.60
CA TYR A 56 -9.77 -15.99 -0.34
C TYR A 56 -10.78 -16.02 0.80
N GLY A 57 -10.68 -17.04 1.63
CA GLY A 57 -11.45 -17.16 2.87
C GLY A 57 -12.97 -17.25 2.68
N ASP A 58 -13.68 -17.03 3.78
CA ASP A 58 -15.15 -16.97 3.80
C ASP A 58 -15.59 -15.52 4.09
N PRO A 59 -16.18 -14.81 3.12
CA PRO A 59 -16.64 -13.43 3.31
C PRO A 59 -17.66 -13.25 4.43
N LYS A 60 -18.31 -14.34 4.86
CA LYS A 60 -19.26 -14.31 6.00
C LYS A 60 -18.56 -14.23 7.35
N GLN A 61 -17.30 -14.66 7.42
CA GLN A 61 -16.51 -14.66 8.64
C GLN A 61 -15.57 -13.46 8.74
N ASP A 62 -15.22 -12.85 7.60
CA ASP A 62 -14.35 -11.66 7.55
C ASP A 62 -15.12 -10.45 7.01
N LYS A 63 -15.47 -9.53 7.92
CA LYS A 63 -16.18 -8.29 7.59
C LYS A 63 -15.39 -7.35 6.67
N HIS A 64 -14.08 -7.54 6.55
CA HIS A 64 -13.21 -6.77 5.68
C HIS A 64 -12.98 -7.41 4.31
N LEU A 65 -13.66 -8.52 4.03
CA LEU A 65 -13.58 -9.23 2.76
C LEU A 65 -14.92 -9.16 2.03
N ARG A 66 -14.89 -8.75 0.77
CA ARG A 66 -16.07 -8.72 -0.12
C ARG A 66 -15.73 -9.35 -1.45
N GLU A 67 -16.44 -10.40 -1.81
CA GLU A 67 -16.37 -10.95 -3.16
C GLU A 67 -17.09 -10.02 -4.14
N VAL A 68 -16.46 -9.78 -5.28
CA VAL A 68 -17.06 -9.04 -6.41
C VAL A 68 -17.58 -10.00 -7.46
N SER A 69 -18.30 -9.51 -8.46
CA SER A 69 -18.72 -10.31 -9.61
C SER A 69 -17.53 -10.84 -10.39
N ALA A 70 -17.70 -11.93 -11.15
CA ALA A 70 -16.63 -12.46 -12.00
C ALA A 70 -16.12 -11.44 -13.01
N GLU A 71 -17.00 -10.60 -13.56
CA GLU A 71 -16.64 -9.52 -14.50
C GLU A 71 -15.78 -8.44 -13.82
N GLU A 72 -16.13 -8.03 -12.60
CA GLU A 72 -15.34 -7.06 -11.83
C GLU A 72 -14.00 -7.65 -11.41
N ALA A 73 -13.98 -8.94 -11.05
CA ALA A 73 -12.76 -9.65 -10.66
C ALA A 73 -11.72 -9.69 -11.76
N GLU A 74 -12.11 -9.70 -13.05
CA GLU A 74 -11.17 -9.63 -14.17
C GLU A 74 -10.39 -8.32 -14.22
N LYS A 75 -10.91 -7.25 -13.64
CA LYS A 75 -10.26 -5.93 -13.56
C LYS A 75 -9.30 -5.80 -12.38
N ILE A 76 -9.37 -6.72 -11.40
CA ILE A 76 -8.49 -6.71 -10.23
C ILE A 76 -7.18 -7.40 -10.58
N THR A 77 -6.08 -6.68 -10.45
CA THR A 77 -4.73 -7.19 -10.66
C THR A 77 -4.13 -7.73 -9.35
N PHE A 78 -2.84 -8.05 -9.33
CA PHE A 78 -2.13 -8.37 -8.11
C PHE A 78 -2.07 -7.16 -7.17
N PHE A 79 -2.15 -7.41 -5.88
CA PHE A 79 -2.11 -6.39 -4.85
C PHE A 79 -0.90 -5.44 -4.98
N LEU A 80 0.26 -5.97 -5.38
CA LEU A 80 1.45 -5.18 -5.66
C LEU A 80 1.18 -4.08 -6.71
N TYR A 81 0.51 -4.40 -7.79
CA TYR A 81 0.20 -3.41 -8.83
C TYR A 81 -0.88 -2.42 -8.39
N GLU A 82 -1.85 -2.89 -7.63
CA GLU A 82 -2.87 -2.02 -7.03
C GLU A 82 -2.26 -1.03 -6.03
N GLU A 83 -1.29 -1.49 -5.22
CA GLU A 83 -0.55 -0.64 -4.29
C GLU A 83 0.28 0.42 -5.01
N LEU A 84 1.05 0.04 -6.04
CA LEU A 84 1.82 0.98 -6.85
C LEU A 84 0.91 2.00 -7.56
N LEU A 85 -0.26 1.56 -8.05
CA LEU A 85 -1.24 2.45 -8.65
C LEU A 85 -1.84 3.43 -7.65
N ALA A 86 -2.18 2.95 -6.45
CA ALA A 86 -2.68 3.79 -5.36
C ALA A 86 -1.64 4.82 -4.92
N PHE A 87 -0.38 4.42 -4.76
CA PHE A 87 0.73 5.34 -4.48
C PHE A 87 0.92 6.38 -5.60
N LYS A 88 0.90 5.97 -6.86
CA LYS A 88 0.97 6.89 -8.01
C LYS A 88 -0.13 7.95 -7.98
N ARG A 89 -1.35 7.56 -7.63
CA ARG A 89 -2.48 8.49 -7.51
C ARG A 89 -2.32 9.42 -6.32
N ALA A 90 -1.94 8.89 -5.16
CA ALA A 90 -1.64 9.68 -3.96
C ALA A 90 -0.52 10.70 -4.22
N ALA A 91 0.56 10.30 -4.88
CA ALA A 91 1.66 11.17 -5.26
C ALA A 91 1.20 12.33 -6.15
N LYS A 92 0.33 12.04 -7.13
CA LYS A 92 -0.27 13.07 -7.99
C LYS A 92 -1.17 14.02 -7.21
N THR A 93 -2.01 13.50 -6.32
CA THR A 93 -2.92 14.29 -5.47
C THR A 93 -2.15 15.24 -4.55
N LEU A 94 -1.03 14.77 -4.01
CA LEU A 94 -0.17 15.55 -3.11
C LEU A 94 0.85 16.45 -3.85
N GLY A 95 0.96 16.34 -5.17
CA GLY A 95 1.94 17.09 -5.95
C GLY A 95 3.38 16.73 -5.62
N LEU A 96 3.65 15.45 -5.30
CA LEU A 96 5.00 15.01 -4.96
C LEU A 96 5.95 15.19 -6.13
N SER A 97 7.15 15.71 -5.83
CA SER A 97 8.24 15.81 -6.78
C SER A 97 8.85 14.43 -7.08
N ARG A 98 9.65 14.33 -8.12
CA ARG A 98 10.42 13.11 -8.40
C ARG A 98 11.32 12.72 -7.22
N GLN A 99 11.96 13.70 -6.57
CA GLN A 99 12.80 13.45 -5.40
C GLN A 99 11.99 12.89 -4.23
N ASP A 100 10.78 13.42 -3.96
CA ASP A 100 9.89 12.89 -2.92
C ASP A 100 9.51 11.43 -3.18
N ILE A 101 9.25 11.08 -4.44
CA ILE A 101 8.95 9.70 -4.83
C ILE A 101 10.17 8.80 -4.63
N GLU A 102 11.37 9.22 -5.04
CA GLU A 102 12.62 8.49 -4.84
C GLU A 102 12.93 8.32 -3.33
N ASP A 103 12.65 9.32 -2.52
CA ASP A 103 12.82 9.24 -1.07
C ASP A 103 11.90 8.18 -0.46
N ILE A 104 10.63 8.19 -0.78
CA ILE A 104 9.66 7.20 -0.27
C ILE A 104 9.97 5.78 -0.78
N MET A 105 10.32 5.65 -2.05
CA MET A 105 10.54 4.34 -2.67
C MET A 105 11.89 3.70 -2.31
N TYR A 106 12.89 4.49 -1.95
CA TYR A 106 14.24 3.97 -1.72
C TYR A 106 15.03 4.70 -0.62
N ASN A 107 15.23 6.03 -0.73
CA ASN A 107 16.23 6.71 0.09
C ASN A 107 15.93 6.64 1.58
N ASN A 108 14.68 6.83 1.99
CA ASN A 108 14.31 6.82 3.42
C ASN A 108 14.61 5.47 4.08
N ALA A 109 14.30 4.35 3.41
CA ALA A 109 14.61 3.01 3.92
C ALA A 109 16.12 2.74 3.92
N HIS A 110 16.82 3.12 2.84
CA HIS A 110 18.27 2.99 2.72
C HIS A 110 19.00 3.74 3.85
N ASP A 111 18.67 5.01 4.06
CA ASP A 111 19.31 5.85 5.06
C ASP A 111 19.06 5.32 6.49
N LEU A 112 17.83 4.87 6.77
CA LEU A 112 17.50 4.24 8.05
C LEU A 112 18.36 3.00 8.33
N ILE A 113 18.54 2.13 7.32
CA ILE A 113 19.36 0.92 7.43
C ILE A 113 20.83 1.27 7.60
N GLU A 114 21.35 2.24 6.85
CA GLU A 114 22.75 2.67 6.95
C GLU A 114 23.05 3.33 8.31
N ASP A 115 22.12 4.12 8.83
CA ASP A 115 22.28 4.73 10.15
C ASP A 115 22.27 3.65 11.26
N ALA A 116 21.40 2.67 11.17
CA ALA A 116 21.38 1.53 12.08
C ALA A 116 22.68 0.73 11.98
N ARG A 117 23.18 0.46 10.76
CA ARG A 117 24.46 -0.24 10.55
C ARG A 117 25.63 0.51 11.17
N LYS A 118 25.73 1.83 10.97
CA LYS A 118 26.79 2.65 11.56
C LYS A 118 26.71 2.68 13.09
N SER A 119 25.54 2.69 13.67
CA SER A 119 25.38 2.69 15.13
C SER A 119 25.82 1.38 15.78
N ILE A 120 25.78 0.26 15.06
CA ILE A 120 26.13 -1.07 15.56
C ILE A 120 27.60 -1.42 15.28
N TYR A 121 28.08 -1.09 14.08
CA TYR A 121 29.38 -1.55 13.59
C TYR A 121 30.39 -0.42 13.35
N GLY A 122 29.94 0.81 13.53
CA GLY A 122 30.63 2.03 13.21
C GLY A 122 31.64 2.55 13.98
#